data_fb8a152f744a5026d08538a482bab6f2
#
_entry.id   fb8a152f744a5026d08538a482bab6f2
#
_cell.length_a   1.000
_cell.length_b   1.000
_cell.length_c   1.000
_cell.angle_alpha   90.00
_cell.angle_beta   90.00
_cell.angle_gamma   90.00
#
_symmetry.space_group_name_H-M   'P 1'
#
loop_
_entity.id
_entity.type
_entity.pdbx_description
1 polymer ?
#
loop_
_entity_poly.entity_id
_entity_poly.type
_entity_poly.pdbx_seq_one_letter_code
_entity_poly.pdbx_strand_id
1 'polypeptide(L)'
;MSSRYRVLVVGMGKRGIHHAQAFQANRRFELVGVCDVDTARLEAAAARFGSAKSKYARELALSVRPEVFCFCTLPNLRVEMIRVAIESGARLVAFEKPVALTSREGMEIKRLLDESGTKAVVSHQHRYGEHYRKVKEIIASGALGRVHTVYGIASGWMMHMLSHLIDYMRWYNGEVAAEWVMAQAAGEGKLADLHPSPDYIGGFIQFANGVRGFVECGAGAPDVPEVDYWWRKCRIGAQGSDGFAEVLTGSGWRSVTTTGCSSGSGCMNYDLDMPPYVQEMADWLDDERKVHSCNFASAYAGFEVMMALCRAAVEGGQVRIPLNEAEDEVEMLRAYLSGSKVVPSTAANAKEYLKKEEKLVPVNS
;
A
#
# COMPACT_ATOMS: atom_id res chain seq x y z
N MET A 1 9.44 28.43 19.94
CA MET A 1 9.09 27.00 19.92
C MET A 1 8.23 26.79 18.68
N SER A 2 8.58 25.84 17.82
CA SER A 2 7.72 25.49 16.68
C SER A 2 6.34 25.02 17.19
N SER A 3 5.25 25.55 16.65
CA SER A 3 3.90 25.12 16.99
C SER A 3 3.74 23.63 16.67
N ARG A 4 3.00 22.91 17.50
CA ARG A 4 2.66 21.50 17.24
C ARG A 4 1.50 21.44 16.27
N TYR A 5 1.59 20.56 15.30
CA TYR A 5 0.47 20.27 14.38
C TYR A 5 -0.59 19.42 15.09
N ARG A 6 -1.84 19.83 15.02
CA ARG A 6 -2.99 19.15 15.60
C ARG A 6 -3.39 17.97 14.74
N VAL A 7 -3.43 16.75 15.32
CA VAL A 7 -3.70 15.51 14.58
C VAL A 7 -4.99 14.86 15.09
N LEU A 8 -5.86 14.47 14.18
CA LEU A 8 -6.98 13.57 14.41
C LEU A 8 -6.67 12.22 13.76
N VAL A 9 -6.91 11.10 14.49
CA VAL A 9 -6.79 9.75 13.92
C VAL A 9 -8.15 9.05 13.93
N VAL A 10 -8.57 8.57 12.75
CA VAL A 10 -9.85 7.88 12.52
C VAL A 10 -9.61 6.41 12.17
N GLY A 11 -10.33 5.51 12.83
CA GLY A 11 -10.15 4.05 12.71
C GLY A 11 -9.09 3.54 13.69
N MET A 12 -9.50 3.15 14.90
CA MET A 12 -8.62 2.71 16.00
C MET A 12 -8.39 1.19 16.01
N GLY A 13 -8.38 0.58 14.82
CA GLY A 13 -7.87 -0.78 14.64
C GLY A 13 -6.35 -0.86 14.81
N LYS A 14 -5.76 -2.02 14.50
CA LYS A 14 -4.31 -2.25 14.65
C LYS A 14 -3.47 -1.13 14.00
N ARG A 15 -3.80 -0.69 12.77
CA ARG A 15 -3.04 0.35 12.07
C ARG A 15 -3.23 1.74 12.68
N GLY A 16 -4.48 2.10 13.01
CA GLY A 16 -4.76 3.40 13.65
C GLY A 16 -4.03 3.58 14.98
N ILE A 17 -3.91 2.52 15.78
CA ILE A 17 -3.12 2.54 17.01
C ILE A 17 -1.63 2.82 16.72
N HIS A 18 -1.03 2.21 15.70
CA HIS A 18 0.37 2.49 15.35
C HIS A 18 0.57 3.95 14.90
N HIS A 19 -0.35 4.48 14.08
CA HIS A 19 -0.30 5.89 13.67
C HIS A 19 -0.46 6.83 14.87
N ALA A 20 -1.48 6.61 15.73
CA ALA A 20 -1.71 7.43 16.92
C ALA A 20 -0.51 7.44 17.87
N GLN A 21 0.13 6.27 18.08
CA GLN A 21 1.34 6.16 18.87
C GLN A 21 2.50 6.96 18.29
N ALA A 22 2.74 6.84 16.98
CA ALA A 22 3.81 7.54 16.30
C ALA A 22 3.62 9.07 16.35
N PHE A 23 2.40 9.56 16.13
CA PHE A 23 2.08 10.97 16.29
C PHE A 23 2.26 11.45 17.73
N GLN A 24 1.76 10.70 18.73
CA GLN A 24 1.89 11.08 20.13
C GLN A 24 3.36 11.11 20.60
N ALA A 25 4.20 10.21 20.09
CA ALA A 25 5.62 10.15 20.42
C ALA A 25 6.44 11.26 19.76
N ASN A 26 5.95 11.88 18.69
CA ASN A 26 6.66 12.92 17.96
C ASN A 26 6.33 14.31 18.52
N ARG A 27 7.37 15.06 18.94
CA ARG A 27 7.22 16.40 19.56
C ARG A 27 6.60 17.45 18.63
N ARG A 28 6.51 17.19 17.34
CA ARG A 28 5.95 18.12 16.34
C ARG A 28 4.41 18.01 16.24
N PHE A 29 3.81 17.01 16.88
CA PHE A 29 2.38 16.76 16.80
C PHE A 29 1.70 16.80 18.18
N GLU A 30 0.41 17.09 18.16
CA GLU A 30 -0.51 16.99 19.27
C GLU A 30 -1.72 16.16 18.83
N LEU A 31 -1.89 14.98 19.41
CA LEU A 31 -3.04 14.13 19.12
C LEU A 31 -4.29 14.70 19.82
N VAL A 32 -5.10 15.43 19.05
CA VAL A 32 -6.28 16.15 19.58
C VAL A 32 -7.56 15.33 19.56
N GLY A 33 -7.60 14.21 18.83
CA GLY A 33 -8.79 13.36 18.77
C GLY A 33 -8.52 11.97 18.22
N VAL A 34 -9.34 11.02 18.66
CA VAL A 34 -9.44 9.65 18.12
C VAL A 34 -10.89 9.32 17.81
N CYS A 35 -11.12 8.57 16.71
CA CYS A 35 -12.45 8.20 16.27
C CYS A 35 -12.50 6.73 15.86
N ASP A 36 -13.51 6.01 16.31
CA ASP A 36 -13.85 4.66 15.81
C ASP A 36 -15.34 4.40 16.02
N VAL A 37 -16.00 3.73 15.08
CA VAL A 37 -17.40 3.32 15.20
C VAL A 37 -17.60 2.22 16.24
N ASP A 38 -16.57 1.39 16.48
CA ASP A 38 -16.54 0.39 17.53
C ASP A 38 -16.29 1.04 18.90
N THR A 39 -17.25 0.92 19.80
CA THR A 39 -17.21 1.55 21.13
C THR A 39 -16.04 1.06 21.97
N ALA A 40 -15.73 -0.24 21.93
CA ALA A 40 -14.68 -0.82 22.75
C ALA A 40 -13.29 -0.33 22.30
N ARG A 41 -13.06 -0.27 21.00
CA ARG A 41 -11.82 0.30 20.41
C ARG A 41 -11.69 1.79 20.73
N LEU A 42 -12.78 2.53 20.60
CA LEU A 42 -12.82 3.96 20.90
C LEU A 42 -12.47 4.26 22.35
N GLU A 43 -13.10 3.57 23.30
CA GLU A 43 -12.84 3.75 24.72
C GLU A 43 -11.40 3.38 25.10
N ALA A 44 -10.90 2.25 24.59
CA ALA A 44 -9.53 1.83 24.80
C ALA A 44 -8.50 2.85 24.25
N ALA A 45 -8.76 3.38 23.05
CA ALA A 45 -7.91 4.40 22.45
C ALA A 45 -7.96 5.72 23.22
N ALA A 46 -9.15 6.20 23.61
CA ALA A 46 -9.30 7.42 24.38
C ALA A 46 -8.62 7.34 25.75
N ALA A 47 -8.75 6.22 26.45
CA ALA A 47 -8.05 5.97 27.72
C ALA A 47 -6.53 5.97 27.54
N ARG A 48 -6.04 5.39 26.43
CA ARG A 48 -4.61 5.29 26.15
C ARG A 48 -3.98 6.63 25.77
N PHE A 49 -4.66 7.44 24.97
CA PHE A 49 -4.10 8.63 24.34
C PHE A 49 -4.53 9.94 25.01
N GLY A 50 -5.55 9.93 25.87
CA GLY A 50 -6.00 11.10 26.61
C GLY A 50 -6.56 12.22 25.73
N SER A 51 -7.11 11.91 24.56
CA SER A 51 -7.59 12.87 23.57
C SER A 51 -9.12 12.89 23.47
N ALA A 52 -9.69 13.90 22.78
CA ALA A 52 -11.12 13.92 22.45
C ALA A 52 -11.51 12.65 21.67
N LYS A 53 -12.75 12.19 21.84
CA LYS A 53 -13.25 10.98 21.19
C LYS A 53 -14.64 11.16 20.62
N SER A 54 -14.93 10.52 19.49
CA SER A 54 -16.26 10.43 18.92
C SER A 54 -16.38 9.20 18.02
N LYS A 55 -17.60 8.68 17.86
CA LYS A 55 -17.95 7.69 16.83
C LYS A 55 -18.11 8.32 15.45
N TYR A 56 -18.26 9.63 15.37
CA TYR A 56 -18.59 10.38 14.16
C TYR A 56 -17.39 11.21 13.72
N ALA A 57 -16.72 10.75 12.69
CA ALA A 57 -15.47 11.36 12.21
C ALA A 57 -15.66 12.83 11.78
N ARG A 58 -16.76 13.13 11.05
CA ARG A 58 -17.04 14.47 10.56
C ARG A 58 -17.29 15.46 11.71
N GLU A 59 -18.13 15.11 12.68
CA GLU A 59 -18.42 15.97 13.84
C GLU A 59 -17.15 16.26 14.64
N LEU A 60 -16.35 15.23 14.92
CA LEU A 60 -15.10 15.41 15.65
C LEU A 60 -14.11 16.26 14.87
N ALA A 61 -13.94 16.04 13.57
CA ALA A 61 -13.02 16.80 12.74
C ALA A 61 -13.39 18.29 12.70
N LEU A 62 -14.68 18.60 12.52
CA LEU A 62 -15.16 19.99 12.54
C LEU A 62 -15.02 20.67 13.91
N SER A 63 -15.13 19.90 15.00
CA SER A 63 -14.95 20.40 16.37
C SER A 63 -13.47 20.65 16.69
N VAL A 64 -12.59 19.70 16.41
CA VAL A 64 -11.17 19.81 16.79
C VAL A 64 -10.32 20.54 15.72
N ARG A 65 -10.80 20.67 14.49
CA ARG A 65 -10.11 21.31 13.36
C ARG A 65 -8.63 20.89 13.26
N PRO A 66 -8.35 19.63 12.90
CA PRO A 66 -7.00 19.14 12.84
C PRO A 66 -6.25 19.73 11.64
N GLU A 67 -4.95 19.98 11.79
CA GLU A 67 -4.07 20.31 10.66
C GLU A 67 -3.66 19.06 9.89
N VAL A 68 -3.60 17.90 10.59
CA VAL A 68 -3.37 16.58 10.01
C VAL A 68 -4.55 15.67 10.31
N PHE A 69 -5.19 15.18 9.26
CA PHE A 69 -6.27 14.21 9.35
C PHE A 69 -5.75 12.84 8.92
N CYS A 70 -5.56 11.95 9.89
CA CYS A 70 -5.10 10.57 9.61
C CYS A 70 -6.26 9.60 9.69
N PHE A 71 -6.42 8.70 8.71
CA PHE A 71 -7.46 7.69 8.79
C PHE A 71 -6.99 6.29 8.34
N CYS A 72 -7.39 5.28 9.11
CA CYS A 72 -7.08 3.87 8.93
C CYS A 72 -8.37 3.05 8.80
N THR A 73 -9.32 3.56 8.04
CA THR A 73 -10.62 2.95 7.76
C THR A 73 -10.53 1.94 6.63
N LEU A 74 -11.63 1.24 6.35
CA LEU A 74 -11.76 0.36 5.19
C LEU A 74 -11.61 1.15 3.87
N PRO A 75 -11.14 0.51 2.78
CA PRO A 75 -10.86 1.20 1.52
C PRO A 75 -12.07 1.89 0.89
N ASN A 76 -13.26 1.33 1.01
CA ASN A 76 -14.50 1.88 0.49
C ASN A 76 -14.94 3.23 1.12
N LEU A 77 -14.27 3.66 2.20
CA LEU A 77 -14.54 4.95 2.87
C LEU A 77 -13.55 6.05 2.46
N ARG A 78 -12.63 5.79 1.52
CA ARG A 78 -11.54 6.74 1.18
C ARG A 78 -12.07 8.08 0.72
N VAL A 79 -12.98 8.10 -0.26
CA VAL A 79 -13.54 9.34 -0.82
C VAL A 79 -14.24 10.16 0.26
N GLU A 80 -15.05 9.51 1.11
CA GLU A 80 -15.75 10.17 2.22
C GLU A 80 -14.78 10.80 3.21
N MET A 81 -13.77 10.06 3.66
CA MET A 81 -12.80 10.56 4.64
C MET A 81 -11.94 11.70 4.08
N ILE A 82 -11.59 11.67 2.80
CA ILE A 82 -10.90 12.78 2.12
C ILE A 82 -11.79 14.05 2.11
N ARG A 83 -13.08 13.91 1.80
CA ARG A 83 -14.02 15.05 1.86
C ARG A 83 -14.13 15.63 3.28
N VAL A 84 -14.21 14.78 4.29
CA VAL A 84 -14.25 15.21 5.71
C VAL A 84 -12.95 15.94 6.09
N ALA A 85 -11.78 15.43 5.66
CA ALA A 85 -10.50 16.08 5.91
C ALA A 85 -10.44 17.49 5.30
N ILE A 86 -10.85 17.64 4.04
CA ILE A 86 -10.88 18.92 3.34
C ILE A 86 -11.87 19.89 4.02
N GLU A 87 -13.08 19.43 4.33
CA GLU A 87 -14.11 20.22 5.00
C GLU A 87 -13.66 20.73 6.39
N SER A 88 -12.88 19.94 7.11
CA SER A 88 -12.34 20.33 8.42
C SER A 88 -11.18 21.34 8.35
N GLY A 89 -10.68 21.63 7.13
CA GLY A 89 -9.55 22.53 6.89
C GLY A 89 -8.19 21.89 7.14
N ALA A 90 -8.09 20.55 7.07
CA ALA A 90 -6.82 19.85 7.22
C ALA A 90 -5.82 20.25 6.11
N ARG A 91 -4.58 20.54 6.52
CA ARG A 91 -3.48 20.89 5.60
C ARG A 91 -2.83 19.64 5.00
N LEU A 92 -2.92 18.52 5.72
CA LEU A 92 -2.38 17.23 5.30
C LEU A 92 -3.35 16.12 5.69
N VAL A 93 -3.61 15.22 4.75
CA VAL A 93 -4.32 13.96 5.00
C VAL A 93 -3.36 12.78 4.89
N ALA A 94 -3.39 11.87 5.87
CA ALA A 94 -2.60 10.65 5.86
C ALA A 94 -3.53 9.44 5.91
N PHE A 95 -3.33 8.45 5.05
CA PHE A 95 -4.21 7.28 5.01
C PHE A 95 -3.53 5.99 4.58
N GLU A 96 -4.19 4.89 4.91
CA GLU A 96 -3.71 3.55 4.59
C GLU A 96 -3.91 3.21 3.12
N LYS A 97 -2.99 2.40 2.60
CA LYS A 97 -3.11 1.80 1.25
C LYS A 97 -4.28 0.78 1.18
N PRO A 98 -4.78 0.42 0.00
CA PRO A 98 -4.55 1.08 -1.29
C PRO A 98 -5.17 2.48 -1.35
N VAL A 99 -4.81 3.26 -2.36
CA VAL A 99 -5.38 4.60 -2.58
C VAL A 99 -6.91 4.55 -2.63
N ALA A 100 -7.44 3.60 -3.39
CA ALA A 100 -8.87 3.35 -3.57
C ALA A 100 -9.10 1.88 -3.97
N LEU A 101 -10.34 1.46 -4.17
CA LEU A 101 -10.69 0.15 -4.71
C LEU A 101 -10.75 0.14 -6.24
N THR A 102 -11.08 1.26 -6.85
CA THR A 102 -11.31 1.41 -8.29
C THR A 102 -10.66 2.68 -8.84
N SER A 103 -10.39 2.72 -10.14
CA SER A 103 -9.87 3.95 -10.76
C SER A 103 -10.89 5.09 -10.67
N ARG A 104 -12.17 4.81 -10.68
CA ARG A 104 -13.25 5.80 -10.47
C ARG A 104 -13.08 6.52 -9.14
N GLU A 105 -12.92 5.78 -8.04
CA GLU A 105 -12.67 6.36 -6.72
C GLU A 105 -11.32 7.07 -6.65
N GLY A 106 -10.27 6.48 -7.24
CA GLY A 106 -8.92 7.06 -7.27
C GLY A 106 -8.88 8.40 -8.00
N MET A 107 -9.53 8.51 -9.16
CA MET A 107 -9.64 9.77 -9.92
C MET A 107 -10.42 10.84 -9.14
N GLU A 108 -11.49 10.45 -8.43
CA GLU A 108 -12.24 11.36 -7.58
C GLU A 108 -11.39 11.87 -6.40
N ILE A 109 -10.63 10.98 -5.74
CA ILE A 109 -9.69 11.38 -4.68
C ILE A 109 -8.65 12.35 -5.22
N LYS A 110 -8.07 12.04 -6.39
CA LYS A 110 -7.09 12.91 -7.05
C LYS A 110 -7.68 14.30 -7.33
N ARG A 111 -8.86 14.35 -7.92
CA ARG A 111 -9.56 15.62 -8.20
C ARG A 111 -9.80 16.44 -6.92
N LEU A 112 -10.29 15.81 -5.84
CA LEU A 112 -10.54 16.48 -4.55
C LEU A 112 -9.27 17.06 -3.95
N LEU A 113 -8.16 16.33 -3.99
CA LEU A 113 -6.87 16.77 -3.45
C LEU A 113 -6.26 17.88 -4.31
N ASP A 114 -6.32 17.77 -5.65
CA ASP A 114 -5.81 18.78 -6.56
C ASP A 114 -6.59 20.11 -6.42
N GLU A 115 -7.92 20.06 -6.31
CA GLU A 115 -8.78 21.24 -6.15
C GLU A 115 -8.60 21.93 -4.78
N SER A 116 -8.39 21.15 -3.71
CA SER A 116 -8.24 21.71 -2.37
C SER A 116 -6.82 22.16 -2.05
N GLY A 117 -5.82 21.66 -2.78
CA GLY A 117 -4.41 21.86 -2.44
C GLY A 117 -3.96 21.15 -1.16
N THR A 118 -4.79 20.26 -0.61
CA THR A 118 -4.47 19.50 0.60
C THR A 118 -3.37 18.47 0.32
N LYS A 119 -2.28 18.52 1.07
CA LYS A 119 -1.22 17.51 0.99
C LYS A 119 -1.75 16.13 1.37
N ALA A 120 -1.28 15.08 0.70
CA ALA A 120 -1.72 13.74 1.04
C ALA A 120 -0.55 12.73 1.08
N VAL A 121 -0.59 11.83 2.05
CA VAL A 121 0.40 10.78 2.30
C VAL A 121 -0.31 9.43 2.39
N VAL A 122 0.18 8.45 1.61
CA VAL A 122 -0.34 7.08 1.60
C VAL A 122 0.66 6.13 2.26
N SER A 123 0.18 5.28 3.15
CA SER A 123 1.04 4.48 4.04
C SER A 123 1.77 3.33 3.34
N HIS A 124 2.87 3.65 2.64
CA HIS A 124 3.88 2.70 2.16
C HIS A 124 5.15 2.79 3.03
N GLN A 125 4.97 2.73 4.35
CA GLN A 125 5.99 3.05 5.37
C GLN A 125 7.22 2.12 5.37
N HIS A 126 7.20 0.97 4.69
CA HIS A 126 8.39 0.10 4.58
C HIS A 126 9.52 0.72 3.75
N ARG A 127 9.27 1.85 3.05
CA ARG A 127 10.36 2.68 2.48
C ARG A 127 11.33 3.16 3.56
N TYR A 128 10.93 3.19 4.85
CA TYR A 128 11.76 3.54 5.99
C TYR A 128 12.44 2.33 6.64
N GLY A 129 12.05 1.10 6.27
CA GLY A 129 12.64 -0.13 6.78
C GLY A 129 14.10 -0.28 6.34
N GLU A 130 15.01 -0.59 7.28
CA GLU A 130 16.45 -0.66 7.01
C GLU A 130 16.81 -1.64 5.89
N HIS A 131 16.18 -2.81 5.85
CA HIS A 131 16.43 -3.82 4.82
C HIS A 131 15.92 -3.39 3.44
N TYR A 132 14.82 -2.64 3.36
CA TYR A 132 14.34 -2.04 2.10
C TYR A 132 15.29 -0.95 1.61
N ARG A 133 15.73 -0.07 2.52
CA ARG A 133 16.69 1.00 2.22
C ARG A 133 18.03 0.45 1.79
N LYS A 134 18.45 -0.67 2.40
CA LYS A 134 19.72 -1.32 2.01
C LYS A 134 19.70 -1.80 0.56
N VAL A 135 18.61 -2.42 0.10
CA VAL A 135 18.45 -2.78 -1.32
C VAL A 135 18.45 -1.55 -2.21
N LYS A 136 17.77 -0.47 -1.81
CA LYS A 136 17.79 0.81 -2.54
C LYS A 136 19.20 1.39 -2.65
N GLU A 137 20.00 1.34 -1.59
CA GLU A 137 21.41 1.77 -1.58
C GLU A 137 22.28 0.96 -2.54
N ILE A 138 22.11 -0.38 -2.55
CA ILE A 138 22.84 -1.27 -3.46
C ILE A 138 22.50 -0.94 -4.92
N ILE A 139 21.23 -0.72 -5.24
CA ILE A 139 20.80 -0.31 -6.58
C ILE A 139 21.42 1.06 -6.95
N ALA A 140 21.33 2.03 -6.05
CA ALA A 140 21.82 3.38 -6.28
C ALA A 140 23.36 3.46 -6.38
N SER A 141 24.09 2.53 -5.77
CA SER A 141 25.56 2.46 -5.86
C SER A 141 26.08 2.04 -7.24
N GLY A 142 25.19 1.55 -8.11
CA GLY A 142 25.60 1.01 -9.41
C GLY A 142 26.15 -0.42 -9.37
N ALA A 143 26.17 -1.08 -8.20
CA ALA A 143 26.73 -2.43 -8.04
C ALA A 143 26.00 -3.51 -8.89
N LEU A 144 24.78 -3.23 -9.36
CA LEU A 144 24.03 -4.12 -10.24
C LEU A 144 24.33 -3.88 -11.73
N GLY A 145 25.20 -2.92 -12.07
CA GLY A 145 25.39 -2.47 -13.43
C GLY A 145 24.14 -1.77 -13.97
N ARG A 146 23.81 -1.99 -15.24
CA ARG A 146 22.60 -1.45 -15.85
C ARG A 146 21.38 -2.24 -15.40
N VAL A 147 20.56 -1.67 -14.52
CA VAL A 147 19.28 -2.26 -14.12
C VAL A 147 18.36 -2.36 -15.35
N HIS A 148 17.81 -3.55 -15.59
CA HIS A 148 16.90 -3.84 -16.70
C HIS A 148 15.57 -4.45 -16.25
N THR A 149 15.48 -4.92 -15.00
CA THR A 149 14.26 -5.55 -14.48
C THR A 149 14.08 -5.18 -13.00
N VAL A 150 12.84 -4.84 -12.62
CA VAL A 150 12.37 -4.81 -11.23
C VAL A 150 11.25 -5.82 -11.08
N TYR A 151 11.16 -6.45 -9.90
CA TYR A 151 10.15 -7.50 -9.69
C TYR A 151 9.59 -7.48 -8.28
N GLY A 152 8.34 -7.97 -8.15
CA GLY A 152 7.66 -8.09 -6.88
C GLY A 152 6.75 -9.33 -6.86
N ILE A 153 6.90 -10.17 -5.86
CA ILE A 153 6.15 -11.41 -5.69
C ILE A 153 5.58 -11.46 -4.28
N ALA A 154 4.30 -11.81 -4.11
CA ALA A 154 3.67 -12.02 -2.82
C ALA A 154 2.61 -13.10 -2.88
N SER A 155 2.59 -13.99 -1.88
CA SER A 155 1.53 -15.00 -1.71
C SER A 155 0.24 -14.41 -1.10
N GLY A 156 0.23 -13.13 -0.73
CA GLY A 156 -0.92 -12.46 -0.13
C GLY A 156 -1.91 -11.90 -1.15
N TRP A 157 -3.09 -11.52 -0.69
CA TRP A 157 -4.18 -11.01 -1.50
C TRP A 157 -3.89 -9.67 -2.17
N MET A 158 -4.41 -9.46 -3.38
CA MET A 158 -4.19 -8.28 -4.23
C MET A 158 -4.34 -6.95 -3.46
N MET A 159 -5.49 -6.69 -2.86
CA MET A 159 -5.74 -5.41 -2.17
C MET A 159 -4.89 -5.21 -0.92
N HIS A 160 -4.30 -6.28 -0.38
CA HIS A 160 -3.38 -6.17 0.74
C HIS A 160 -1.93 -5.97 0.30
N MET A 161 -1.51 -6.57 -0.81
CA MET A 161 -0.08 -6.74 -1.13
C MET A 161 0.34 -6.05 -2.42
N LEU A 162 -0.48 -6.06 -3.47
CA LEU A 162 -0.07 -5.62 -4.81
C LEU A 162 0.36 -4.14 -4.83
N SER A 163 -0.33 -3.27 -4.08
CA SER A 163 0.06 -1.86 -3.97
C SER A 163 1.45 -1.68 -3.36
N HIS A 164 1.83 -2.52 -2.38
CA HIS A 164 3.18 -2.52 -1.81
C HIS A 164 4.23 -2.98 -2.82
N LEU A 165 3.96 -4.08 -3.55
CA LEU A 165 4.88 -4.59 -4.56
C LEU A 165 5.19 -3.52 -5.61
N ILE A 166 4.14 -2.92 -6.17
CA ILE A 166 4.28 -1.89 -7.21
C ILE A 166 4.99 -0.65 -6.69
N ASP A 167 4.64 -0.19 -5.48
CA ASP A 167 5.25 0.99 -4.86
C ASP A 167 6.77 0.82 -4.69
N TYR A 168 7.21 -0.30 -4.13
CA TYR A 168 8.64 -0.55 -3.89
C TYR A 168 9.40 -0.87 -5.18
N MET A 169 8.79 -1.54 -6.15
CA MET A 169 9.37 -1.72 -7.49
C MET A 169 9.60 -0.38 -8.17
N ARG A 170 8.62 0.52 -8.15
CA ARG A 170 8.75 1.88 -8.68
C ARG A 170 9.82 2.69 -7.94
N TRP A 171 9.83 2.60 -6.61
CA TRP A 171 10.85 3.25 -5.79
C TRP A 171 12.26 2.76 -6.12
N TYR A 172 12.46 1.47 -6.32
CA TYR A 172 13.74 0.90 -6.77
C TYR A 172 14.12 1.33 -8.17
N ASN A 173 13.16 1.56 -9.05
CA ASN A 173 13.36 2.10 -10.40
C ASN A 173 13.41 3.64 -10.46
N GLY A 174 13.64 4.34 -9.32
CA GLY A 174 13.73 5.81 -9.29
C GLY A 174 12.41 6.52 -9.54
N GLU A 175 11.28 5.86 -9.33
CA GLU A 175 9.91 6.35 -9.55
C GLU A 175 9.59 6.75 -11.00
N VAL A 176 10.34 6.19 -11.95
CA VAL A 176 10.09 6.39 -13.37
C VAL A 176 8.65 5.97 -13.73
N ALA A 177 8.02 6.73 -14.60
CA ALA A 177 6.64 6.48 -15.03
C ALA A 177 6.51 5.12 -15.75
N ALA A 178 5.42 4.41 -15.48
CA ALA A 178 5.01 3.28 -16.28
C ALA A 178 4.29 3.78 -17.56
N GLU A 179 4.51 3.11 -18.66
CA GLU A 179 3.90 3.46 -19.95
C GLU A 179 2.73 2.54 -20.31
N TRP A 180 2.86 1.26 -19.99
CA TRP A 180 1.84 0.26 -20.25
C TRP A 180 2.05 -1.00 -19.39
N VAL A 181 0.99 -1.80 -19.30
CA VAL A 181 1.00 -3.10 -18.63
C VAL A 181 0.33 -4.17 -19.49
N MET A 182 0.66 -5.44 -19.21
CA MET A 182 -0.08 -6.65 -19.63
C MET A 182 -0.24 -7.53 -18.41
N ALA A 183 -1.39 -8.20 -18.27
CA ALA A 183 -1.67 -9.00 -17.08
C ALA A 183 -2.59 -10.19 -17.37
N GLN A 184 -2.63 -11.09 -16.40
CA GLN A 184 -3.65 -12.12 -16.26
C GLN A 184 -4.13 -12.22 -14.82
N ALA A 185 -5.36 -12.66 -14.62
CA ALA A 185 -5.93 -12.97 -13.31
C ALA A 185 -6.66 -14.32 -13.35
N ALA A 186 -6.75 -14.97 -12.20
CA ALA A 186 -7.43 -16.26 -12.07
C ALA A 186 -8.03 -16.42 -10.68
N GLY A 187 -9.16 -17.14 -10.62
CA GLY A 187 -9.90 -17.46 -9.41
C GLY A 187 -10.74 -16.31 -8.88
N GLU A 188 -12.00 -16.58 -8.58
CA GLU A 188 -12.92 -15.61 -7.98
C GLU A 188 -12.38 -15.02 -6.67
N GLY A 189 -11.61 -15.79 -5.96
CA GLY A 189 -10.92 -15.34 -4.76
C GLY A 189 -11.85 -14.77 -3.71
N LYS A 190 -11.50 -13.57 -3.26
CA LYS A 190 -12.23 -12.76 -2.27
C LYS A 190 -12.86 -11.52 -2.90
N LEU A 191 -13.27 -11.58 -4.15
CA LEU A 191 -13.85 -10.41 -4.85
C LEU A 191 -15.11 -9.86 -4.17
N ALA A 192 -15.83 -10.68 -3.37
CA ALA A 192 -16.98 -10.23 -2.59
C ALA A 192 -16.62 -9.62 -1.22
N ASP A 193 -15.34 -9.68 -0.79
CA ASP A 193 -14.90 -9.18 0.52
C ASP A 193 -14.73 -7.65 0.51
N LEU A 194 -14.55 -7.08 1.71
CA LEU A 194 -14.22 -5.64 1.89
C LEU A 194 -12.85 -5.25 1.32
N HIS A 195 -11.99 -6.22 1.03
CA HIS A 195 -10.73 -6.07 0.31
C HIS A 195 -10.77 -6.98 -0.93
N PRO A 196 -11.53 -6.58 -1.96
CA PRO A 196 -11.80 -7.44 -3.12
C PRO A 196 -10.50 -7.89 -3.79
N SER A 197 -10.34 -9.19 -3.98
CA SER A 197 -9.10 -9.73 -4.53
C SER A 197 -9.37 -11.03 -5.28
N PRO A 198 -8.86 -11.22 -6.51
CA PRO A 198 -8.80 -12.53 -7.15
C PRO A 198 -7.83 -13.43 -6.38
N ASP A 199 -7.86 -14.73 -6.65
CA ASP A 199 -6.88 -15.66 -6.07
C ASP A 199 -5.47 -15.45 -6.63
N TYR A 200 -5.36 -14.95 -7.86
CA TYR A 200 -4.11 -14.64 -8.51
C TYR A 200 -4.27 -13.44 -9.46
N ILE A 201 -3.27 -12.58 -9.47
CA ILE A 201 -3.04 -11.58 -10.50
C ILE A 201 -1.53 -11.44 -10.71
N GLY A 202 -1.10 -11.40 -11.98
CA GLY A 202 0.29 -11.18 -12.34
C GLY A 202 0.42 -10.52 -13.68
N GLY A 203 1.57 -9.87 -13.93
CA GLY A 203 1.76 -9.18 -15.19
C GLY A 203 3.11 -8.51 -15.37
N PHE A 204 3.22 -7.85 -16.52
CA PHE A 204 4.36 -7.08 -16.98
C PHE A 204 4.05 -5.60 -16.92
N ILE A 205 5.06 -4.80 -16.58
CA ILE A 205 5.00 -3.35 -16.55
C ILE A 205 6.17 -2.83 -17.40
N GLN A 206 5.90 -1.99 -18.38
CA GLN A 206 6.93 -1.28 -19.12
C GLN A 206 7.10 0.11 -18.53
N PHE A 207 8.33 0.45 -18.13
CA PHE A 207 8.70 1.78 -17.67
C PHE A 207 9.35 2.61 -18.77
N ALA A 208 9.20 3.94 -18.71
CA ALA A 208 9.68 4.88 -19.72
C ALA A 208 11.22 4.88 -19.91
N ASN A 209 11.98 4.40 -18.93
CA ASN A 209 13.44 4.22 -19.03
C ASN A 209 13.87 2.88 -19.65
N GLY A 210 12.92 2.09 -20.15
CA GLY A 210 13.18 0.78 -20.75
C GLY A 210 13.31 -0.37 -19.73
N VAL A 211 13.23 -0.09 -18.43
CA VAL A 211 13.19 -1.13 -17.38
C VAL A 211 11.85 -1.87 -17.45
N ARG A 212 11.88 -3.18 -17.25
CA ARG A 212 10.70 -4.05 -17.21
C ARG A 212 10.34 -4.35 -15.76
N GLY A 213 9.04 -4.33 -15.46
CA GLY A 213 8.49 -4.80 -14.19
C GLY A 213 7.85 -6.18 -14.34
N PHE A 214 8.01 -7.04 -13.34
CA PHE A 214 7.28 -8.30 -13.20
C PHE A 214 6.60 -8.31 -11.84
N VAL A 215 5.31 -8.60 -11.80
CA VAL A 215 4.58 -8.67 -10.54
C VAL A 215 3.67 -9.90 -10.53
N GLU A 216 3.66 -10.60 -9.38
CA GLU A 216 2.75 -11.71 -9.12
C GLU A 216 2.24 -11.64 -7.69
N CYS A 217 0.93 -11.80 -7.51
CA CYS A 217 0.27 -11.64 -6.23
C CYS A 217 -0.90 -12.63 -6.07
N GLY A 218 -1.00 -13.25 -4.91
CA GLY A 218 -2.11 -14.14 -4.58
C GLY A 218 -1.70 -15.61 -4.39
N ALA A 219 -2.70 -16.48 -4.24
CA ALA A 219 -2.50 -17.90 -3.97
C ALA A 219 -1.76 -18.66 -5.09
N GLY A 220 -1.89 -18.19 -6.33
CA GLY A 220 -1.16 -18.74 -7.49
C GLY A 220 0.25 -18.17 -7.69
N ALA A 221 0.66 -17.17 -6.92
CA ALA A 221 1.99 -16.59 -7.02
C ALA A 221 3.07 -17.52 -6.44
N PRO A 222 4.32 -17.46 -6.93
CA PRO A 222 5.42 -18.23 -6.38
C PRO A 222 5.59 -18.02 -4.87
N ASP A 223 5.98 -19.06 -4.15
CA ASP A 223 6.22 -18.96 -2.72
C ASP A 223 7.51 -18.21 -2.40
N VAL A 224 7.57 -17.69 -1.19
CA VAL A 224 8.78 -17.17 -0.55
C VAL A 224 9.06 -18.05 0.66
N PRO A 225 9.73 -19.21 0.47
CA PRO A 225 9.87 -20.23 1.49
C PRO A 225 10.73 -19.79 2.67
N GLU A 226 11.53 -18.75 2.51
CA GLU A 226 12.36 -18.16 3.56
C GLU A 226 11.55 -17.39 4.63
N VAL A 227 10.23 -17.24 4.43
CA VAL A 227 9.34 -16.47 5.32
C VAL A 227 8.15 -17.33 5.74
N ASP A 228 7.87 -17.42 7.05
CA ASP A 228 6.83 -18.30 7.59
C ASP A 228 5.40 -17.74 7.45
N TYR A 229 5.22 -16.42 7.65
CA TYR A 229 3.90 -15.80 7.65
C TYR A 229 3.48 -15.37 6.25
N TRP A 230 2.33 -15.85 5.76
CA TRP A 230 1.81 -15.60 4.42
C TRP A 230 1.79 -14.10 4.02
N TRP A 231 1.37 -13.20 4.91
CA TRP A 231 1.31 -11.76 4.65
C TRP A 231 2.69 -11.06 4.70
N ARG A 232 3.74 -11.77 5.08
CA ARG A 232 5.14 -11.33 5.00
C ARG A 232 5.90 -11.99 3.86
N LYS A 233 5.28 -12.96 3.18
CA LYS A 233 5.85 -13.68 2.05
C LYS A 233 5.91 -12.80 0.81
N CYS A 234 6.78 -11.78 0.86
CA CYS A 234 7.02 -10.85 -0.23
C CYS A 234 8.51 -10.84 -0.55
N ARG A 235 8.80 -10.90 -1.85
CA ARG A 235 10.13 -10.73 -2.43
C ARG A 235 10.06 -9.59 -3.43
N ILE A 236 10.88 -8.56 -3.25
CA ILE A 236 10.88 -7.38 -4.11
C ILE A 236 12.33 -7.01 -4.40
N GLY A 237 12.67 -6.82 -5.67
CA GLY A 237 14.05 -6.58 -6.05
C GLY A 237 14.26 -5.95 -7.40
N ALA A 238 15.53 -5.78 -7.73
CA ALA A 238 16.00 -5.33 -9.03
C ALA A 238 17.12 -6.23 -9.54
N GLN A 239 17.18 -6.42 -10.85
CA GLN A 239 18.21 -7.15 -11.56
C GLN A 239 18.82 -6.27 -12.64
N GLY A 240 20.14 -6.28 -12.69
CA GLY A 240 20.92 -5.57 -13.68
C GLY A 240 21.91 -6.49 -14.42
N SER A 241 22.79 -5.91 -15.22
CA SER A 241 23.80 -6.64 -16.00
C SER A 241 24.83 -7.36 -15.12
N ASP A 242 25.08 -6.87 -13.90
CA ASP A 242 26.17 -7.32 -13.03
C ASP A 242 25.68 -8.00 -11.74
N GLY A 243 24.36 -8.21 -11.64
CA GLY A 243 23.79 -8.93 -10.51
C GLY A 243 22.35 -8.52 -10.16
N PHE A 244 21.93 -8.92 -8.95
CA PHE A 244 20.62 -8.57 -8.42
C PHE A 244 20.70 -8.21 -6.93
N ALA A 245 19.71 -7.48 -6.46
CA ALA A 245 19.46 -7.24 -5.04
C ALA A 245 17.96 -7.31 -4.75
N GLU A 246 17.60 -7.93 -3.63
CA GLU A 246 16.21 -8.11 -3.24
C GLU A 246 16.00 -8.05 -1.73
N VAL A 247 14.81 -7.61 -1.35
CA VAL A 247 14.31 -7.63 0.02
C VAL A 247 13.27 -8.74 0.17
N LEU A 248 13.33 -9.40 1.32
CA LEU A 248 12.34 -10.36 1.81
C LEU A 248 11.66 -9.71 3.01
N THR A 249 10.41 -9.31 2.90
CA THR A 249 9.71 -8.46 3.90
C THR A 249 9.82 -8.99 5.33
N GLY A 250 9.80 -10.29 5.52
CA GLY A 250 9.84 -10.93 6.84
C GLY A 250 11.18 -11.53 7.24
N SER A 251 12.24 -11.40 6.43
CA SER A 251 13.51 -12.12 6.66
C SER A 251 14.77 -11.25 6.51
N GLY A 252 14.78 -10.26 5.61
CA GLY A 252 15.96 -9.42 5.41
C GLY A 252 16.19 -9.05 3.95
N TRP A 253 17.44 -9.03 3.54
CA TRP A 253 17.85 -8.68 2.17
C TRP A 253 19.03 -9.52 1.71
N ARG A 254 19.21 -9.64 0.41
CA ARG A 254 20.40 -10.24 -0.19
C ARG A 254 20.74 -9.59 -1.53
N SER A 255 22.01 -9.68 -1.90
CA SER A 255 22.49 -9.31 -3.23
C SER A 255 23.54 -10.29 -3.71
N VAL A 256 23.57 -10.50 -5.01
CA VAL A 256 24.64 -11.25 -5.72
C VAL A 256 25.10 -10.36 -6.86
N THR A 257 26.40 -10.05 -6.89
CA THR A 257 27.02 -9.20 -7.89
C THR A 257 28.29 -9.82 -8.40
N THR A 258 28.91 -9.24 -9.41
CA THR A 258 30.24 -9.66 -9.89
C THR A 258 31.34 -9.57 -8.83
N THR A 259 31.11 -8.81 -7.77
CA THR A 259 32.06 -8.64 -6.65
C THR A 259 31.80 -9.60 -5.47
N GLY A 260 30.73 -10.38 -5.53
CA GLY A 260 30.37 -11.37 -4.50
C GLY A 260 28.94 -11.33 -4.03
N CYS A 261 28.68 -12.08 -2.95
CA CYS A 261 27.37 -12.19 -2.33
C CYS A 261 27.36 -11.44 -0.99
N SER A 262 26.25 -10.76 -0.71
CA SER A 262 26.00 -10.10 0.57
C SER A 262 24.56 -10.32 1.00
N SER A 263 24.33 -10.38 2.31
CA SER A 263 22.99 -10.49 2.88
C SER A 263 22.95 -9.87 4.27
N GLY A 264 21.75 -9.59 4.76
CA GLY A 264 21.54 -9.10 6.10
C GLY A 264 20.12 -9.44 6.58
N SER A 265 19.97 -9.58 7.89
CA SER A 265 18.67 -9.77 8.51
C SER A 265 17.87 -8.47 8.49
N GLY A 266 16.55 -8.58 8.53
CA GLY A 266 15.63 -7.46 8.65
C GLY A 266 14.20 -7.98 8.71
N CYS A 267 13.36 -7.24 9.39
CA CYS A 267 11.96 -7.58 9.52
C CYS A 267 11.14 -6.29 9.54
N MET A 268 9.94 -6.37 9.03
CA MET A 268 8.96 -5.30 9.14
C MET A 268 8.77 -4.91 10.61
N ASN A 269 9.06 -3.66 10.94
CA ASN A 269 8.97 -3.15 12.31
C ASN A 269 8.36 -1.74 12.31
N TYR A 270 7.10 -1.65 12.71
CA TYR A 270 6.38 -0.37 12.77
C TYR A 270 6.97 0.61 13.79
N ASP A 271 7.60 0.13 14.86
CA ASP A 271 8.21 0.99 15.87
C ASP A 271 9.45 1.71 15.33
N LEU A 272 10.10 1.14 14.32
CA LEU A 272 11.23 1.75 13.61
C LEU A 272 10.80 2.53 12.36
N ASP A 273 9.82 2.04 11.60
CA ASP A 273 9.39 2.62 10.34
C ASP A 273 8.52 3.88 10.54
N MET A 274 7.67 3.89 11.58
CA MET A 274 6.70 4.97 11.78
C MET A 274 7.28 6.30 12.28
N PRO A 275 8.29 6.36 13.16
CA PRO A 275 8.86 7.64 13.58
C PRO A 275 9.37 8.52 12.43
N PRO A 276 10.24 8.05 11.51
CA PRO A 276 10.65 8.85 10.36
C PRO A 276 9.50 9.16 9.39
N TYR A 277 8.55 8.24 9.21
CA TYR A 277 7.37 8.45 8.40
C TYR A 277 6.52 9.64 8.88
N VAL A 278 6.24 9.75 10.18
CA VAL A 278 5.49 10.90 10.70
C VAL A 278 6.35 12.17 10.78
N GLN A 279 7.66 12.05 10.97
CA GLN A 279 8.55 13.22 10.97
C GLN A 279 8.57 13.92 9.61
N GLU A 280 8.65 13.18 8.50
CA GLU A 280 8.60 13.77 7.16
C GLU A 280 7.29 14.52 6.88
N MET A 281 6.17 14.15 7.51
CA MET A 281 4.92 14.93 7.41
C MET A 281 5.09 16.33 8.01
N ALA A 282 5.72 16.43 9.20
CA ALA A 282 6.01 17.72 9.80
C ALA A 282 6.98 18.55 8.96
N ASP A 283 8.00 17.91 8.43
CA ASP A 283 9.00 18.56 7.58
C ASP A 283 8.38 19.12 6.29
N TRP A 284 7.45 18.38 5.69
CA TRP A 284 6.71 18.82 4.50
C TRP A 284 5.68 19.92 4.82
N LEU A 285 5.09 19.92 6.00
CA LEU A 285 4.22 21.00 6.46
C LEU A 285 4.98 22.30 6.74
N ASP A 286 6.26 22.20 7.14
CA ASP A 286 7.14 23.33 7.36
C ASP A 286 7.73 23.91 6.07
N ASP A 287 8.08 23.03 5.12
CA ASP A 287 8.78 23.41 3.89
C ASP A 287 8.23 22.60 2.69
N GLU A 288 7.57 23.31 1.77
CA GLU A 288 6.98 22.74 0.56
C GLU A 288 7.96 21.94 -0.31
N ARG A 289 9.26 22.23 -0.23
CA ARG A 289 10.31 21.55 -1.00
C ARG A 289 10.66 20.18 -0.42
N LYS A 290 10.31 19.91 0.83
CA LYS A 290 10.55 18.64 1.51
C LYS A 290 9.38 17.68 1.33
N VAL A 291 9.09 17.36 0.08
CA VAL A 291 7.97 16.47 -0.26
C VAL A 291 8.15 15.11 0.42
N HIS A 292 7.10 14.64 1.08
CA HIS A 292 7.10 13.37 1.79
C HIS A 292 7.39 12.19 0.86
N SER A 293 8.23 11.24 1.27
CA SER A 293 8.63 10.08 0.48
C SER A 293 7.45 9.20 0.03
N CYS A 294 6.39 9.13 0.85
CA CYS A 294 5.14 8.42 0.53
C CYS A 294 4.02 9.39 0.13
N ASN A 295 4.32 10.46 -0.62
CA ASN A 295 3.32 11.43 -1.08
C ASN A 295 2.29 10.78 -2.01
N PHE A 296 1.12 11.43 -2.12
CA PHE A 296 0.01 10.93 -2.90
C PHE A 296 0.33 10.77 -4.38
N ALA A 297 1.09 11.67 -5.00
CA ALA A 297 1.41 11.59 -6.42
C ALA A 297 2.19 10.31 -6.74
N SER A 298 3.18 9.96 -5.90
CA SER A 298 3.92 8.69 -6.03
C SER A 298 3.01 7.48 -5.82
N ALA A 299 2.19 7.50 -4.76
CA ALA A 299 1.27 6.41 -4.44
C ALA A 299 0.17 6.24 -5.50
N TYR A 300 -0.36 7.34 -6.04
CA TYR A 300 -1.36 7.34 -7.11
C TYR A 300 -0.82 6.72 -8.40
N ALA A 301 0.39 7.08 -8.80
CA ALA A 301 1.03 6.47 -9.97
C ALA A 301 1.24 4.95 -9.82
N GLY A 302 1.51 4.45 -8.61
CA GLY A 302 1.52 3.01 -8.32
C GLY A 302 0.12 2.39 -8.32
N PHE A 303 -0.86 3.10 -7.81
CA PHE A 303 -2.27 2.70 -7.84
C PHE A 303 -2.81 2.61 -9.29
N GLU A 304 -2.47 3.55 -10.16
CA GLU A 304 -2.82 3.48 -11.58
C GLU A 304 -2.28 2.21 -12.26
N VAL A 305 -1.04 1.84 -11.97
CA VAL A 305 -0.46 0.57 -12.44
C VAL A 305 -1.29 -0.62 -11.96
N MET A 306 -1.72 -0.63 -10.69
CA MET A 306 -2.54 -1.71 -10.14
C MET A 306 -3.90 -1.82 -10.87
N MET A 307 -4.57 -0.69 -11.12
CA MET A 307 -5.85 -0.68 -11.86
C MET A 307 -5.66 -1.07 -13.31
N ALA A 308 -4.60 -0.60 -13.96
CA ALA A 308 -4.25 -0.99 -15.32
C ALA A 308 -3.99 -2.50 -15.46
N LEU A 309 -3.33 -3.13 -14.48
CA LEU A 309 -3.15 -4.60 -14.44
C LEU A 309 -4.50 -5.32 -14.35
N CYS A 310 -5.44 -4.82 -13.53
CA CYS A 310 -6.79 -5.38 -13.45
C CYS A 310 -7.51 -5.31 -14.81
N ARG A 311 -7.45 -4.17 -15.50
CA ARG A 311 -8.04 -4.02 -16.85
C ARG A 311 -7.37 -4.94 -17.86
N ALA A 312 -6.04 -4.94 -17.91
CA ALA A 312 -5.30 -5.78 -18.85
C ALA A 312 -5.63 -7.27 -18.69
N ALA A 313 -5.87 -7.73 -17.45
CA ALA A 313 -6.27 -9.10 -17.17
C ALA A 313 -7.66 -9.42 -17.71
N VAL A 314 -8.59 -8.48 -17.71
CA VAL A 314 -9.97 -8.65 -18.20
C VAL A 314 -10.04 -8.48 -19.73
N GLU A 315 -9.38 -7.45 -20.24
CA GLU A 315 -9.44 -7.07 -21.67
C GLU A 315 -8.57 -7.97 -22.56
N GLY A 316 -7.58 -8.62 -21.99
CA GLY A 316 -6.69 -9.53 -22.72
C GLY A 316 -5.72 -8.82 -23.65
N GLY A 317 -4.99 -7.83 -23.15
CA GLY A 317 -4.06 -7.07 -23.97
C GLY A 317 -3.20 -6.07 -23.21
N GLN A 318 -2.67 -5.11 -23.94
CA GLN A 318 -1.86 -4.03 -23.41
C GLN A 318 -2.75 -2.85 -23.00
N VAL A 319 -2.66 -2.44 -21.73
CA VAL A 319 -3.32 -1.23 -21.22
C VAL A 319 -2.29 -0.13 -21.03
N ARG A 320 -2.52 1.04 -21.60
CA ARG A 320 -1.64 2.21 -21.49
C ARG A 320 -1.90 2.99 -20.21
N ILE A 321 -0.85 3.64 -19.71
CA ILE A 321 -0.86 4.55 -18.57
C ILE A 321 -0.41 5.94 -19.06
N PRO A 322 -1.06 7.02 -18.61
CA PRO A 322 -2.11 7.09 -17.58
C PRO A 322 -3.47 6.54 -18.05
N LEU A 323 -4.29 6.12 -17.07
CA LEU A 323 -5.67 5.72 -17.32
C LEU A 323 -6.54 6.98 -17.56
N ASN A 324 -7.27 7.00 -18.66
CA ASN A 324 -8.09 8.15 -19.04
C ASN A 324 -9.58 8.00 -18.68
N GLU A 325 -10.00 6.78 -18.34
CA GLU A 325 -11.39 6.44 -18.04
C GLU A 325 -11.55 5.95 -16.61
N ALA A 326 -12.65 6.37 -16.00
CA ALA A 326 -13.02 6.01 -14.62
C ALA A 326 -13.87 4.74 -14.64
N GLU A 327 -13.27 3.62 -14.26
CA GLU A 327 -13.92 2.31 -14.27
C GLU A 327 -14.07 1.69 -12.87
N ASP A 328 -14.84 0.63 -12.79
CA ASP A 328 -14.93 -0.25 -11.62
C ASP A 328 -14.23 -1.58 -11.92
N GLU A 329 -12.93 -1.59 -11.72
CA GLU A 329 -12.07 -2.75 -12.01
C GLU A 329 -12.43 -3.97 -11.12
N VAL A 330 -13.01 -3.73 -9.95
CA VAL A 330 -13.46 -4.81 -9.07
C VAL A 330 -14.68 -5.52 -9.69
N GLU A 331 -15.62 -4.76 -10.22
CA GLU A 331 -16.79 -5.34 -10.89
C GLU A 331 -16.39 -6.01 -12.22
N MET A 332 -15.46 -5.43 -12.97
CA MET A 332 -14.90 -6.05 -14.17
C MET A 332 -14.29 -7.42 -13.85
N LEU A 333 -13.47 -7.51 -12.78
CA LEU A 333 -12.88 -8.77 -12.33
C LEU A 333 -13.93 -9.77 -11.85
N ARG A 334 -14.99 -9.34 -11.14
CA ARG A 334 -16.10 -10.21 -10.71
C ARG A 334 -16.79 -10.86 -11.91
N ALA A 335 -17.11 -10.07 -12.91
CA ALA A 335 -17.76 -10.56 -14.12
C ALA A 335 -16.85 -11.54 -14.90
N TYR A 336 -15.57 -11.18 -15.06
CA TYR A 336 -14.60 -11.96 -15.83
C TYR A 336 -14.23 -13.29 -15.16
N LEU A 337 -14.06 -13.30 -13.84
CA LEU A 337 -13.58 -14.46 -13.08
C LEU A 337 -14.68 -15.34 -12.51
N SER A 338 -15.95 -15.09 -12.85
CA SER A 338 -17.07 -15.90 -12.37
C SER A 338 -16.87 -17.39 -12.69
N GLY A 339 -16.86 -18.24 -11.66
CA GLY A 339 -16.58 -19.69 -11.77
C GLY A 339 -15.11 -20.04 -12.05
N SER A 340 -14.21 -19.06 -12.16
CA SER A 340 -12.79 -19.30 -12.38
C SER A 340 -12.11 -19.86 -11.14
N LYS A 341 -11.15 -20.78 -11.33
CA LYS A 341 -10.36 -21.38 -10.26
C LYS A 341 -8.87 -21.19 -10.52
N VAL A 342 -8.08 -21.12 -9.44
CA VAL A 342 -6.64 -21.09 -9.49
C VAL A 342 -6.05 -22.40 -8.96
N VAL A 343 -4.90 -22.79 -9.48
CA VAL A 343 -4.08 -23.84 -8.88
C VAL A 343 -3.13 -23.21 -7.89
N PRO A 344 -3.28 -23.46 -6.57
CA PRO A 344 -2.37 -22.89 -5.58
C PRO A 344 -0.93 -23.36 -5.81
N SER A 345 0.02 -22.43 -5.77
CA SER A 345 1.43 -22.71 -6.03
C SER A 345 2.15 -23.45 -4.90
N THR A 346 1.60 -23.44 -3.67
CA THR A 346 2.21 -24.05 -2.50
C THR A 346 1.22 -24.83 -1.66
N ALA A 347 1.72 -25.77 -0.84
CA ALA A 347 0.89 -26.50 0.13
C ALA A 347 0.25 -25.58 1.19
N ALA A 348 0.91 -24.48 1.55
CA ALA A 348 0.37 -23.48 2.48
C ALA A 348 -0.78 -22.72 1.85
N ASN A 349 -0.62 -22.26 0.61
CA ASN A 349 -1.66 -21.62 -0.18
C ASN A 349 -2.82 -22.58 -0.45
N ALA A 350 -2.51 -23.85 -0.77
CA ALA A 350 -3.52 -24.89 -0.95
C ALA A 350 -4.40 -25.09 0.29
N LYS A 351 -3.80 -25.12 1.49
CA LYS A 351 -4.55 -25.26 2.75
C LYS A 351 -5.47 -24.06 3.01
N GLU A 352 -5.04 -22.86 2.69
CA GLU A 352 -5.86 -21.65 2.85
C GLU A 352 -6.99 -21.61 1.81
N TYR A 353 -6.68 -22.03 0.60
CA TYR A 353 -7.64 -22.15 -0.48
C TYR A 353 -8.76 -23.17 -0.15
N LEU A 354 -8.40 -24.35 0.35
CA LEU A 354 -9.33 -25.39 0.75
C LEU A 354 -10.21 -24.98 1.94
N LYS A 355 -9.65 -24.31 2.95
CA LYS A 355 -10.45 -23.75 4.05
C LYS A 355 -11.50 -22.74 3.59
N LYS A 356 -11.25 -22.09 2.48
CA LYS A 356 -12.19 -21.15 1.86
C LYS A 356 -13.32 -21.90 1.14
N GLU A 357 -13.00 -22.97 0.40
CA GLU A 357 -13.99 -23.83 -0.24
C GLU A 357 -14.92 -24.49 0.80
N GLU A 358 -14.38 -24.96 1.94
CA GLU A 358 -15.16 -25.52 3.04
C GLU A 358 -16.16 -24.52 3.66
N LYS A 359 -15.81 -23.23 3.70
CA LYS A 359 -16.73 -22.18 4.19
C LYS A 359 -17.82 -21.79 3.21
N LEU A 360 -17.65 -22.11 1.93
CA LEU A 360 -18.63 -21.83 0.87
C LEU A 360 -19.63 -22.98 0.65
N VAL A 361 -19.36 -24.16 1.24
CA VAL A 361 -20.31 -25.25 1.25
C VAL A 361 -21.36 -24.97 2.34
N PRO A 362 -22.65 -24.74 2.03
CA PRO A 362 -23.67 -24.61 3.06
C PRO A 362 -23.75 -25.94 3.83
N VAL A 363 -23.66 -25.86 5.15
CA VAL A 363 -24.01 -27.02 6.01
C VAL A 363 -25.49 -27.25 5.85
N ASN A 364 -25.88 -27.98 4.80
CA ASN A 364 -27.18 -28.55 4.63
C ASN A 364 -27.03 -30.05 4.87
N SER A 365 -27.30 -30.45 6.06
CA SER A 365 -27.85 -31.76 6.40
C SER A 365 -28.50 -31.70 7.76
#